data_ad50caee2418d0275b8e2320147b14de
#
_entry.id   ad50caee2418d0275b8e2320147b14de
#
_cell.length_a   1.000
_cell.length_b   1.000
_cell.length_c   1.000
_cell.angle_alpha   90.00
_cell.angle_beta   90.00
_cell.angle_gamma   90.00
#
_symmetry.space_group_name_H-M   'P 1'
#
loop_
_entity.id
_entity.type
_entity.pdbx_description
1 polymer ?
#
loop_
_entity_poly.entity_id
_entity_poly.type
_entity_poly.pdbx_seq_one_letter_code
_entity_poly.pdbx_strand_id
1 'polypeptide(L)'
;MRLAFMTPRERLPRDWELPLLARSERITLRFGLSALRWGQGPAVLLMHGWEGRPTQFASLIDALVGAGYSVVALDGPAHGRSPGHEANVMLFARAMLEAAAELPPLRAVIGHSMGGASAMLAVQLGLRTETLVSIAAPARILGVLRGFARYVRLPPKARSAFIRQVEQDVGMRAAAMDVAHYQLDMPGLIVHAEDDNFVPVKESDLIHEAWFDSRLLRLKEGGHQRVLADPRVIEGVLTLLAGRSLQARQSA
;
A
#
# COMPACT_ATOMS: atom_id res chain seq x y z
N MET A 1 10.63 17.26 -15.05
CA MET A 1 9.44 16.38 -15.09
C MET A 1 9.60 15.16 -14.21
N ARG A 2 10.71 14.41 -14.29
CA ARG A 2 11.05 13.29 -13.39
C ARG A 2 10.93 13.69 -11.91
N LEU A 3 11.57 14.77 -11.50
CA LEU A 3 11.49 15.30 -10.13
C LEU A 3 10.03 15.52 -9.69
N ALA A 4 9.21 16.13 -10.53
CA ALA A 4 7.79 16.37 -10.21
C ALA A 4 6.98 15.08 -10.07
N PHE A 5 7.41 13.95 -10.69
CA PHE A 5 6.78 12.64 -10.56
C PHE A 5 7.29 11.86 -9.34
N MET A 6 8.52 12.08 -8.90
CA MET A 6 9.15 11.30 -7.83
C MET A 6 9.28 12.07 -6.50
N THR A 7 9.06 13.38 -6.49
CA THR A 7 9.13 14.22 -5.29
C THR A 7 7.71 14.48 -4.76
N PRO A 8 7.30 13.82 -3.67
CA PRO A 8 5.97 14.02 -3.10
C PRO A 8 5.87 15.37 -2.39
N ARG A 9 4.65 15.88 -2.32
CA ARG A 9 4.32 17.05 -1.49
C ARG A 9 4.00 16.58 -0.07
N GLU A 10 4.45 17.33 0.91
CA GLU A 10 4.07 17.07 2.29
C GLU A 10 2.56 17.26 2.47
N ARG A 11 1.94 16.33 3.18
CA ARG A 11 0.52 16.34 3.53
C ARG A 11 0.36 16.27 5.04
N LEU A 12 -0.07 17.38 5.62
CA LEU A 12 -0.36 17.43 7.06
C LEU A 12 -1.58 16.56 7.42
N PRO A 13 -1.61 16.00 8.64
CA PRO A 13 -2.80 15.33 9.16
C PRO A 13 -4.02 16.26 9.14
N ARG A 14 -5.19 15.69 8.88
CA ARG A 14 -6.47 16.40 8.97
C ARG A 14 -6.97 16.38 10.42
N ASP A 15 -7.87 17.28 10.77
CA ASP A 15 -8.39 17.40 12.14
C ASP A 15 -8.92 16.08 12.72
N TRP A 16 -9.63 15.31 11.90
CA TRP A 16 -10.15 14.00 12.32
C TRP A 16 -9.06 12.92 12.55
N GLU A 17 -7.84 13.13 12.09
CA GLU A 17 -6.70 12.23 12.31
C GLU A 17 -5.92 12.56 13.60
N LEU A 18 -6.09 13.78 14.14
CA LEU A 18 -5.34 14.26 15.30
C LEU A 18 -5.55 13.41 16.56
N PRO A 19 -6.77 12.92 16.89
CA PRO A 19 -6.98 12.06 18.04
C PRO A 19 -6.21 10.74 17.95
N LEU A 20 -6.12 10.16 16.76
CA LEU A 20 -5.33 8.95 16.52
C LEU A 20 -3.83 9.25 16.65
N LEU A 21 -3.37 10.35 16.05
CA LEU A 21 -1.98 10.78 16.13
C LEU A 21 -1.54 11.01 17.58
N ALA A 22 -2.40 11.63 18.41
CA ALA A 22 -2.11 11.89 19.83
C ALA A 22 -1.92 10.61 20.66
N ARG A 23 -2.50 9.48 20.22
CA ARG A 23 -2.38 8.17 20.90
C ARG A 23 -1.25 7.30 20.32
N SER A 24 -0.52 7.80 19.33
CA SER A 24 0.58 7.07 18.72
C SER A 24 1.88 7.21 19.48
N GLU A 25 2.68 6.18 19.45
CA GLU A 25 4.11 6.25 19.76
C GLU A 25 4.87 6.41 18.46
N ARG A 26 5.71 7.44 18.35
CA ARG A 26 6.61 7.58 17.22
C ARG A 26 7.86 6.75 17.45
N ILE A 27 8.17 5.90 16.49
CA ILE A 27 9.39 5.10 16.50
C ILE A 27 10.26 5.46 15.29
N THR A 28 11.58 5.32 15.46
CA THR A 28 12.55 5.44 14.39
C THR A 28 13.18 4.08 14.16
N LEU A 29 13.10 3.61 12.93
CA LEU A 29 13.66 2.34 12.46
C LEU A 29 14.96 2.60 11.69
N ARG A 30 15.59 1.52 11.20
CA ARG A 30 16.84 1.59 10.42
C ARG A 30 16.76 2.64 9.33
N PHE A 31 17.93 3.21 9.02
CA PHE A 31 18.09 4.28 8.02
C PHE A 31 17.24 5.53 8.30
N GLY A 32 16.82 5.74 9.57
CA GLY A 32 16.01 6.88 9.96
C GLY A 32 14.55 6.81 9.51
N LEU A 33 14.06 5.64 9.10
CA LEU A 33 12.66 5.47 8.75
C LEU A 33 11.78 5.77 9.96
N SER A 34 10.79 6.64 9.77
CA SER A 34 9.82 7.02 10.78
C SER A 34 8.56 6.16 10.67
N ALA A 35 8.03 5.76 11.80
CA ALA A 35 6.75 5.09 11.90
C ALA A 35 5.96 5.57 13.09
N LEU A 36 4.65 5.36 13.04
CA LEU A 36 3.74 5.50 14.17
C LEU A 36 3.29 4.11 14.60
N ARG A 37 3.27 3.88 15.92
CA ARG A 37 2.86 2.61 16.52
C ARG A 37 1.66 2.82 17.45
N TRP A 38 0.73 1.86 17.42
CA TRP A 38 -0.43 1.75 18.31
C TRP A 38 -0.64 0.32 18.76
N GLY A 39 -1.18 0.14 19.95
CA GLY A 39 -1.57 -1.16 20.49
C GLY A 39 -0.38 -2.07 20.80
N GLN A 40 -0.72 -3.30 21.20
CA GLN A 40 0.22 -4.38 21.51
C GLN A 40 -0.33 -5.69 20.93
N GLY A 41 0.51 -6.70 20.73
CA GLY A 41 0.14 -7.99 20.17
C GLY A 41 0.84 -8.30 18.85
N PRO A 42 0.28 -9.23 18.02
CA PRO A 42 0.85 -9.57 16.73
C PRO A 42 0.98 -8.35 15.82
N ALA A 43 2.13 -8.23 15.16
CA ALA A 43 2.47 -7.03 14.40
C ALA A 43 1.75 -6.95 13.05
N VAL A 44 1.18 -5.79 12.75
CA VAL A 44 0.60 -5.43 11.45
C VAL A 44 1.33 -4.21 10.91
N LEU A 45 1.94 -4.34 9.72
CA LEU A 45 2.65 -3.26 9.06
C LEU A 45 1.74 -2.58 8.02
N LEU A 46 1.60 -1.26 8.10
CA LEU A 46 0.82 -0.46 7.16
C LEU A 46 1.74 0.42 6.29
N MET A 47 1.41 0.54 5.00
CA MET A 47 2.07 1.43 4.07
C MET A 47 1.05 2.24 3.26
N HIS A 48 1.16 3.57 3.37
CA HIS A 48 0.31 4.51 2.64
C HIS A 48 0.67 4.62 1.15
N GLY A 49 -0.16 5.32 0.37
CA GLY A 49 0.09 5.63 -1.03
C GLY A 49 0.91 6.91 -1.25
N TRP A 50 1.01 7.33 -2.51
CA TRP A 50 1.63 8.59 -2.92
C TRP A 50 1.01 9.78 -2.19
N GLU A 51 1.84 10.69 -1.68
CA GLU A 51 1.43 11.83 -0.86
C GLU A 51 0.49 11.45 0.30
N GLY A 52 0.57 10.20 0.76
CA GLY A 52 -0.20 9.69 1.89
C GLY A 52 0.51 9.90 3.23
N ARG A 53 -0.05 9.31 4.27
CA ARG A 53 0.47 9.33 5.64
C ARG A 53 -0.10 8.20 6.49
N PRO A 54 0.55 7.82 7.60
CA PRO A 54 0.08 6.75 8.50
C PRO A 54 -1.35 6.91 8.98
N THR A 55 -1.75 8.11 9.38
CA THR A 55 -3.05 8.39 10.00
C THR A 55 -4.24 8.31 9.06
N GLN A 56 -4.01 8.22 7.73
CA GLN A 56 -5.12 8.01 6.78
C GLN A 56 -5.84 6.66 6.98
N PHE A 57 -5.21 5.71 7.66
CA PHE A 57 -5.80 4.41 8.03
C PHE A 57 -6.56 4.43 9.35
N ALA A 58 -6.96 5.59 9.88
CA ALA A 58 -7.46 5.74 11.25
C ALA A 58 -8.52 4.70 11.65
N SER A 59 -9.57 4.54 10.86
CA SER A 59 -10.65 3.57 11.17
C SER A 59 -10.12 2.13 11.20
N LEU A 60 -9.22 1.79 10.30
CA LEU A 60 -8.61 0.46 10.26
C LEU A 60 -7.64 0.25 11.43
N ILE A 61 -6.85 1.26 11.80
CA ILE A 61 -5.94 1.19 12.94
C ILE A 61 -6.74 0.99 14.24
N ASP A 62 -7.80 1.76 14.45
CA ASP A 62 -8.65 1.62 15.64
C ASP A 62 -9.26 0.22 15.73
N ALA A 63 -9.73 -0.33 14.62
CA ALA A 63 -10.29 -1.66 14.58
C ALA A 63 -9.24 -2.77 14.84
N LEU A 64 -8.05 -2.65 14.28
CA LEU A 64 -6.95 -3.59 14.50
C LEU A 64 -6.45 -3.56 15.95
N VAL A 65 -6.28 -2.36 16.53
CA VAL A 65 -5.89 -2.20 17.93
C VAL A 65 -6.97 -2.76 18.85
N GLY A 66 -8.25 -2.47 18.56
CA GLY A 66 -9.38 -3.03 19.29
C GLY A 66 -9.49 -4.56 19.20
N ALA A 67 -8.96 -5.15 18.14
CA ALA A 67 -8.86 -6.61 17.95
C ALA A 67 -7.56 -7.22 18.54
N GLY A 68 -6.72 -6.43 19.24
CA GLY A 68 -5.54 -6.91 19.94
C GLY A 68 -4.27 -7.01 19.08
N TYR A 69 -4.17 -6.25 18.00
CA TYR A 69 -2.97 -6.17 17.18
C TYR A 69 -2.10 -4.97 17.54
N SER A 70 -0.79 -5.11 17.35
CA SER A 70 0.16 -4.00 17.32
C SER A 70 0.24 -3.49 15.88
N VAL A 71 -0.09 -2.22 15.66
CA VAL A 71 -0.09 -1.61 14.33
C VAL A 71 1.11 -0.69 14.20
N VAL A 72 1.94 -0.91 13.19
CA VAL A 72 3.06 -0.05 12.82
C VAL A 72 2.78 0.51 11.43
N ALA A 73 2.57 1.81 11.33
CA ALA A 73 2.35 2.48 10.06
C ALA A 73 3.55 3.36 9.70
N LEU A 74 4.19 3.06 8.57
CA LEU A 74 5.38 3.78 8.11
C LEU A 74 5.02 5.14 7.51
N ASP A 75 5.83 6.13 7.81
CA ASP A 75 6.06 7.23 6.89
C ASP A 75 6.94 6.67 5.75
N GLY A 76 6.44 6.55 4.54
CA GLY A 76 7.25 6.08 3.42
C GLY A 76 8.42 7.03 3.12
N PRO A 77 9.48 6.59 2.40
CA PRO A 77 10.56 7.48 2.00
C PRO A 77 10.08 8.79 1.40
N ALA A 78 10.71 9.91 1.77
CA ALA A 78 10.33 11.27 1.39
C ALA A 78 8.93 11.72 1.86
N HIS A 79 8.30 11.00 2.80
CA HIS A 79 7.01 11.38 3.40
C HIS A 79 7.16 11.54 4.92
N GLY A 80 6.33 12.40 5.49
CA GLY A 80 6.28 12.63 6.93
C GLY A 80 7.66 12.95 7.52
N ARG A 81 8.13 12.10 8.45
CA ARG A 81 9.46 12.27 9.08
C ARG A 81 10.50 11.28 8.55
N SER A 82 10.17 10.43 7.59
CA SER A 82 11.15 9.57 6.94
C SER A 82 12.07 10.36 6.02
N PRO A 83 13.38 10.03 5.98
CA PRO A 83 14.34 10.73 5.13
C PRO A 83 14.09 10.48 3.64
N GLY A 84 14.75 11.29 2.82
CA GLY A 84 14.71 11.19 1.37
C GLY A 84 14.09 12.40 0.70
N HIS A 85 14.24 12.46 -0.62
CA HIS A 85 13.69 13.53 -1.47
C HIS A 85 12.84 12.97 -2.60
N GLU A 86 12.90 11.66 -2.80
CA GLU A 86 12.17 10.95 -3.84
C GLU A 86 11.42 9.74 -3.26
N ALA A 87 10.31 9.41 -3.88
CA ALA A 87 9.50 8.23 -3.56
C ALA A 87 9.12 7.49 -4.83
N ASN A 88 9.12 6.17 -4.76
CA ASN A 88 8.62 5.27 -5.78
C ASN A 88 8.33 3.90 -5.18
N VAL A 89 7.73 3.02 -5.97
CA VAL A 89 7.33 1.68 -5.51
C VAL A 89 8.51 0.86 -4.95
N MET A 90 9.70 0.96 -5.57
CA MET A 90 10.89 0.23 -5.12
C MET A 90 11.41 0.75 -3.78
N LEU A 91 11.48 2.08 -3.60
CA LEU A 91 11.91 2.68 -2.33
C LEU A 91 10.96 2.34 -1.19
N PHE A 92 9.66 2.34 -1.45
CA PHE A 92 8.65 1.92 -0.47
C PHE A 92 8.77 0.43 -0.13
N ALA A 93 8.97 -0.43 -1.12
CA ALA A 93 9.18 -1.87 -0.90
C ALA A 93 10.43 -2.13 -0.04
N ARG A 94 11.55 -1.45 -0.34
CA ARG A 94 12.78 -1.54 0.47
C ARG A 94 12.57 -1.02 1.89
N ALA A 95 11.87 0.09 2.07
CA ALA A 95 11.54 0.61 3.39
C ALA A 95 10.71 -0.38 4.23
N MET A 96 9.79 -1.11 3.60
CA MET A 96 9.02 -2.16 4.27
C MET A 96 9.89 -3.35 4.65
N LEU A 97 10.85 -3.76 3.80
CA LEU A 97 11.82 -4.81 4.12
C LEU A 97 12.69 -4.43 5.33
N GLU A 98 13.22 -3.21 5.35
CA GLU A 98 14.04 -2.71 6.45
C GLU A 98 13.24 -2.60 7.75
N ALA A 99 12.00 -2.11 7.67
CA ALA A 99 11.11 -2.06 8.83
C ALA A 99 10.79 -3.47 9.35
N ALA A 100 10.47 -4.41 8.49
CA ALA A 100 10.16 -5.79 8.86
C ALA A 100 11.33 -6.50 9.55
N ALA A 101 12.59 -6.13 9.22
CA ALA A 101 13.77 -6.69 9.85
C ALA A 101 13.94 -6.30 11.33
N GLU A 102 13.28 -5.23 11.78
CA GLU A 102 13.31 -4.75 13.17
C GLU A 102 12.01 -5.01 13.94
N LEU A 103 10.98 -5.47 13.26
CA LEU A 103 9.68 -5.78 13.86
C LEU A 103 9.57 -7.27 14.20
N PRO A 104 8.69 -7.63 15.15
CA PRO A 104 8.32 -9.03 15.33
C PRO A 104 7.76 -9.64 14.04
N PRO A 105 7.67 -10.99 13.94
CA PRO A 105 7.04 -11.63 12.80
C PRO A 105 5.70 -10.97 12.45
N LEU A 106 5.54 -10.61 11.17
CA LEU A 106 4.38 -9.87 10.72
C LEU A 106 3.18 -10.77 10.54
N ARG A 107 2.12 -10.52 11.30
CA ARG A 107 0.80 -11.13 11.09
C ARG A 107 0.19 -10.68 9.77
N ALA A 108 0.36 -9.42 9.42
CA ALA A 108 -0.12 -8.87 8.16
C ALA A 108 0.74 -7.71 7.67
N VAL A 109 0.74 -7.54 6.35
CA VAL A 109 1.14 -6.31 5.68
C VAL A 109 -0.07 -5.77 4.93
N ILE A 110 -0.36 -4.47 5.09
CA ILE A 110 -1.50 -3.82 4.45
C ILE A 110 -1.00 -2.58 3.71
N GLY A 111 -1.22 -2.53 2.41
CA GLY A 111 -0.81 -1.40 1.60
C GLY A 111 -1.96 -0.74 0.85
N HIS A 112 -1.93 0.59 0.76
CA HIS A 112 -2.89 1.38 -0.01
C HIS A 112 -2.24 1.99 -1.24
N SER A 113 -2.88 1.87 -2.40
CA SER A 113 -2.42 2.50 -3.65
C SER A 113 -0.98 2.11 -3.99
N MET A 114 -0.06 3.07 -4.13
CA MET A 114 1.37 2.80 -4.30
C MET A 114 1.93 1.92 -3.17
N GLY A 115 1.48 2.10 -1.92
CA GLY A 115 1.85 1.23 -0.81
C GLY A 115 1.41 -0.21 -0.97
N GLY A 116 0.26 -0.46 -1.61
CA GLY A 116 -0.21 -1.81 -1.95
C GLY A 116 0.65 -2.48 -3.03
N ALA A 117 0.98 -1.75 -4.09
CA ALA A 117 1.91 -2.23 -5.12
C ALA A 117 3.31 -2.51 -4.52
N SER A 118 3.76 -1.63 -3.61
CA SER A 118 5.04 -1.79 -2.91
C SER A 118 5.05 -2.97 -1.95
N ALA A 119 3.92 -3.27 -1.29
CA ALA A 119 3.79 -4.41 -0.40
C ALA A 119 3.91 -5.73 -1.17
N MET A 120 3.25 -5.85 -2.32
CA MET A 120 3.39 -7.01 -3.21
C MET A 120 4.83 -7.16 -3.73
N LEU A 121 5.46 -6.06 -4.13
CA LEU A 121 6.86 -6.06 -4.55
C LEU A 121 7.81 -6.42 -3.39
N ALA A 122 7.55 -5.93 -2.17
CA ALA A 122 8.35 -6.27 -1.00
C ALA A 122 8.31 -7.77 -0.69
N VAL A 123 7.14 -8.41 -0.81
CA VAL A 123 7.00 -9.87 -0.70
C VAL A 123 7.81 -10.57 -1.79
N GLN A 124 7.72 -10.14 -3.03
CA GLN A 124 8.53 -10.67 -4.14
C GLN A 124 10.05 -10.53 -3.88
N LEU A 125 10.46 -9.49 -3.14
CA LEU A 125 11.85 -9.24 -2.74
C LEU A 125 12.24 -9.95 -1.43
N GLY A 126 11.36 -10.77 -0.84
CA GLY A 126 11.65 -11.61 0.32
C GLY A 126 11.06 -11.13 1.66
N LEU A 127 10.20 -10.11 1.69
CA LEU A 127 9.45 -9.76 2.89
C LEU A 127 8.55 -10.93 3.28
N ARG A 128 8.63 -11.36 4.55
CA ARG A 128 7.80 -12.43 5.10
C ARG A 128 6.64 -11.86 5.91
N THR A 129 5.44 -12.36 5.64
CA THR A 129 4.21 -12.03 6.37
C THR A 129 3.25 -13.23 6.30
N GLU A 130 2.39 -13.38 7.29
CA GLU A 130 1.38 -14.44 7.27
C GLU A 130 0.22 -14.12 6.31
N THR A 131 -0.13 -12.84 6.16
CA THR A 131 -1.21 -12.38 5.27
C THR A 131 -0.83 -11.05 4.61
N LEU A 132 -1.41 -10.78 3.45
CA LEU A 132 -1.19 -9.53 2.72
C LEU A 132 -2.52 -8.91 2.28
N VAL A 133 -2.67 -7.59 2.45
CA VAL A 133 -3.85 -6.84 2.01
C VAL A 133 -3.42 -5.74 1.04
N SER A 134 -4.04 -5.73 -0.13
CA SER A 134 -3.81 -4.73 -1.18
C SER A 134 -5.10 -3.92 -1.38
N ILE A 135 -5.05 -2.61 -1.08
CA ILE A 135 -6.21 -1.72 -1.19
C ILE A 135 -5.97 -0.71 -2.30
N ALA A 136 -6.84 -0.67 -3.31
CA ALA A 136 -6.82 0.29 -4.42
C ALA A 136 -5.44 0.39 -5.12
N ALA A 137 -4.72 -0.73 -5.24
CA ALA A 137 -3.36 -0.77 -5.77
C ALA A 137 -3.34 -1.01 -7.29
N PRO A 138 -2.35 -0.43 -8.01
CA PRO A 138 -2.10 -0.82 -9.39
C PRO A 138 -1.36 -2.16 -9.46
N ALA A 139 -1.76 -3.00 -10.42
CA ALA A 139 -1.07 -4.25 -10.76
C ALA A 139 0.20 -4.01 -11.57
N ARG A 140 0.22 -2.94 -12.37
CA ARG A 140 1.22 -2.71 -13.42
C ARG A 140 1.82 -1.32 -13.34
N ILE A 141 3.08 -1.21 -12.92
CA ILE A 141 3.78 0.08 -12.80
C ILE A 141 3.97 0.75 -14.16
N LEU A 142 4.21 0.00 -15.22
CA LEU A 142 4.26 0.56 -16.57
C LEU A 142 2.94 1.26 -16.97
N GLY A 143 1.80 0.73 -16.53
CA GLY A 143 0.48 1.34 -16.71
C GLY A 143 0.38 2.71 -16.01
N VAL A 144 0.87 2.81 -14.79
CA VAL A 144 0.93 4.05 -14.00
C VAL A 144 1.78 5.10 -14.71
N LEU A 145 2.99 4.74 -15.16
CA LEU A 145 3.90 5.66 -15.87
C LEU A 145 3.28 6.16 -17.19
N ARG A 146 2.64 5.27 -17.95
CA ARG A 146 1.93 5.64 -19.19
C ARG A 146 0.73 6.55 -18.91
N GLY A 147 -0.02 6.28 -17.83
CA GLY A 147 -1.14 7.10 -17.38
C GLY A 147 -0.69 8.52 -17.04
N PHE A 148 0.34 8.64 -16.20
CA PHE A 148 0.94 9.92 -15.84
C PHE A 148 1.45 10.69 -17.07
N ALA A 149 2.21 10.04 -17.96
CA ALA A 149 2.72 10.67 -19.18
C ALA A 149 1.60 11.20 -20.10
N ARG A 150 0.43 10.53 -20.12
CA ARG A 150 -0.77 11.02 -20.82
C ARG A 150 -1.41 12.20 -20.12
N TYR A 151 -1.56 12.11 -18.79
CA TYR A 151 -2.15 13.16 -17.96
C TYR A 151 -1.40 14.50 -18.12
N VAL A 152 -0.08 14.48 -18.10
CA VAL A 152 0.76 15.67 -18.33
C VAL A 152 0.99 15.98 -19.83
N ARG A 153 0.27 15.29 -20.73
CA ARG A 153 0.27 15.51 -22.18
C ARG A 153 1.64 15.42 -22.86
N LEU A 154 2.51 14.50 -22.40
CA LEU A 154 3.81 14.29 -23.04
C LEU A 154 3.67 13.83 -24.50
N PRO A 155 4.45 14.39 -25.44
CA PRO A 155 4.57 13.85 -26.79
C PRO A 155 5.08 12.40 -26.80
N PRO A 156 4.74 11.57 -27.82
CA PRO A 156 5.13 10.15 -27.84
C PRO A 156 6.62 9.87 -27.60
N LYS A 157 7.52 10.62 -28.25
CA LYS A 157 8.98 10.47 -28.04
C LYS A 157 9.39 10.80 -26.60
N ALA A 158 8.81 11.83 -25.99
CA ALA A 158 9.08 12.21 -24.61
C ALA A 158 8.53 11.18 -23.61
N ARG A 159 7.42 10.50 -23.90
CA ARG A 159 6.87 9.42 -23.04
C ARG A 159 7.88 8.28 -22.88
N SER A 160 8.44 7.81 -23.99
CA SER A 160 9.42 6.72 -23.96
C SER A 160 10.70 7.13 -23.23
N ALA A 161 11.18 8.37 -23.42
CA ALA A 161 12.32 8.89 -22.71
C ALA A 161 12.06 9.02 -21.19
N PHE A 162 10.87 9.51 -20.81
CA PHE A 162 10.44 9.60 -19.42
C PHE A 162 10.43 8.22 -18.74
N ILE A 163 9.81 7.22 -19.38
CA ILE A 163 9.75 5.85 -18.81
C ILE A 163 11.16 5.29 -18.64
N ARG A 164 12.02 5.36 -19.66
CA ARG A 164 13.42 4.90 -19.57
C ARG A 164 14.18 5.58 -18.45
N GLN A 165 13.99 6.89 -18.27
CA GLN A 165 14.65 7.63 -17.19
C GLN A 165 14.23 7.14 -15.82
N VAL A 166 12.91 6.94 -15.60
CA VAL A 166 12.39 6.38 -14.33
C VAL A 166 12.93 4.96 -14.10
N GLU A 167 12.97 4.11 -15.13
CA GLU A 167 13.53 2.75 -15.04
C GLU A 167 15.02 2.77 -14.65
N GLN A 168 15.82 3.68 -15.21
CA GLN A 168 17.23 3.86 -14.85
C GLN A 168 17.40 4.29 -13.40
N ASP A 169 16.59 5.26 -12.93
CA ASP A 169 16.66 5.77 -11.57
C ASP A 169 16.23 4.73 -10.52
N VAL A 170 15.22 3.92 -10.86
CA VAL A 170 14.72 2.83 -10.00
C VAL A 170 15.67 1.61 -10.05
N GLY A 171 16.45 1.47 -11.11
CA GLY A 171 17.31 0.29 -11.34
C GLY A 171 16.53 -0.96 -11.75
N MET A 172 15.28 -0.82 -12.19
CA MET A 172 14.41 -1.93 -12.59
C MET A 172 13.47 -1.50 -13.73
N ARG A 173 13.24 -2.41 -14.69
CA ARG A 173 12.26 -2.19 -15.76
C ARG A 173 10.84 -2.11 -15.18
N ALA A 174 10.06 -1.12 -15.61
CA ALA A 174 8.67 -0.97 -15.15
C ALA A 174 7.79 -2.18 -15.50
N ALA A 175 8.10 -2.88 -16.59
CA ALA A 175 7.42 -4.13 -16.95
C ALA A 175 7.75 -5.30 -16.01
N ALA A 176 8.91 -5.29 -15.36
CA ALA A 176 9.27 -6.29 -14.36
C ALA A 176 8.56 -6.08 -13.01
N MET A 177 8.01 -4.88 -12.79
CA MET A 177 7.15 -4.54 -11.65
C MET A 177 5.67 -4.74 -12.00
N ASP A 178 5.34 -5.84 -12.66
CA ASP A 178 3.99 -6.31 -12.95
C ASP A 178 3.68 -7.48 -12.02
N VAL A 179 2.55 -7.43 -11.33
CA VAL A 179 2.14 -8.46 -10.37
C VAL A 179 2.06 -9.85 -10.98
N ALA A 180 1.84 -9.96 -12.29
CA ALA A 180 1.84 -11.23 -13.03
C ALA A 180 3.19 -11.99 -12.95
N HIS A 181 4.26 -11.32 -12.51
CA HIS A 181 5.59 -11.93 -12.31
C HIS A 181 5.89 -12.25 -10.85
N TYR A 182 4.96 -12.00 -9.92
CA TYR A 182 5.19 -12.18 -8.49
C TYR A 182 4.69 -13.54 -8.01
N GLN A 183 5.39 -14.09 -7.02
CA GLN A 183 4.96 -15.27 -6.28
C GLN A 183 4.40 -14.81 -4.93
N LEU A 184 3.07 -14.83 -4.81
CA LEU A 184 2.33 -14.44 -3.62
C LEU A 184 1.66 -15.69 -3.05
N ASP A 185 2.38 -16.40 -2.16
CA ASP A 185 2.00 -17.72 -1.66
C ASP A 185 1.25 -17.66 -0.30
N MET A 186 0.90 -16.45 0.19
CA MET A 186 0.16 -16.25 1.42
C MET A 186 -1.30 -15.91 1.15
N PRO A 187 -2.22 -16.18 2.12
CA PRO A 187 -3.59 -15.70 2.07
C PRO A 187 -3.66 -14.19 1.92
N GLY A 188 -4.54 -13.71 1.03
CA GLY A 188 -4.64 -12.31 0.73
C GLY A 188 -6.04 -11.74 0.57
N LEU A 189 -6.14 -10.43 0.76
CA LEU A 189 -7.34 -9.64 0.47
C LEU A 189 -7.00 -8.50 -0.47
N ILE A 190 -7.69 -8.47 -1.60
CA ILE A 190 -7.63 -7.38 -2.56
C ILE A 190 -8.92 -6.57 -2.41
N VAL A 191 -8.78 -5.26 -2.24
CA VAL A 191 -9.92 -4.35 -2.07
C VAL A 191 -9.86 -3.27 -3.15
N HIS A 192 -10.98 -3.03 -3.85
CA HIS A 192 -11.08 -1.96 -4.83
C HIS A 192 -12.51 -1.42 -4.94
N ALA A 193 -12.64 -0.10 -5.13
CA ALA A 193 -13.91 0.52 -5.42
C ALA A 193 -14.08 0.73 -6.93
N GLU A 194 -15.27 0.48 -7.47
CA GLU A 194 -15.57 0.62 -8.91
C GLU A 194 -15.51 2.09 -9.36
N ASP A 195 -15.79 3.02 -8.44
CA ASP A 195 -15.73 4.47 -8.65
C ASP A 195 -14.34 5.08 -8.38
N ASP A 196 -13.27 4.26 -8.33
CA ASP A 196 -11.90 4.76 -8.20
C ASP A 196 -11.43 5.45 -9.49
N ASN A 197 -11.24 6.77 -9.40
CA ASN A 197 -10.82 7.62 -10.52
C ASN A 197 -9.30 7.73 -10.68
N PHE A 198 -8.51 7.15 -9.76
CA PHE A 198 -7.03 7.18 -9.78
C PHE A 198 -6.45 5.87 -10.31
N VAL A 199 -6.90 4.75 -9.76
CA VAL A 199 -6.48 3.41 -10.17
C VAL A 199 -7.72 2.66 -10.69
N PRO A 200 -7.76 2.30 -11.98
CA PRO A 200 -8.91 1.60 -12.53
C PRO A 200 -9.17 0.27 -11.82
N VAL A 201 -10.43 -0.03 -11.51
CA VAL A 201 -10.83 -1.26 -10.80
C VAL A 201 -10.32 -2.55 -11.46
N LYS A 202 -10.15 -2.56 -12.78
CA LYS A 202 -9.55 -3.69 -13.53
C LYS A 202 -8.13 -4.07 -13.07
N GLU A 203 -7.40 -3.18 -12.41
CA GLU A 203 -6.10 -3.52 -11.85
C GLU A 203 -6.25 -4.53 -10.70
N SER A 204 -7.37 -4.49 -9.95
CA SER A 204 -7.65 -5.50 -8.92
C SER A 204 -7.96 -6.88 -9.51
N ASP A 205 -8.54 -6.95 -10.70
CA ASP A 205 -8.76 -8.23 -11.39
C ASP A 205 -7.43 -8.87 -11.76
N LEU A 206 -6.50 -8.09 -12.31
CA LEU A 206 -5.16 -8.57 -12.65
C LEU A 206 -4.36 -9.04 -11.42
N ILE A 207 -4.52 -8.34 -10.27
CA ILE A 207 -3.91 -8.79 -9.02
C ILE A 207 -4.51 -10.13 -8.59
N HIS A 208 -5.84 -10.26 -8.65
CA HIS A 208 -6.53 -11.47 -8.26
C HIS A 208 -6.21 -12.68 -9.15
N GLU A 209 -6.10 -12.46 -10.47
CA GLU A 209 -5.68 -13.47 -11.43
C GLU A 209 -4.25 -13.98 -11.17
N ALA A 210 -3.34 -13.10 -10.72
CA ALA A 210 -1.95 -13.44 -10.44
C ALA A 210 -1.72 -14.02 -9.03
N TRP A 211 -2.64 -13.84 -8.10
CA TRP A 211 -2.49 -14.21 -6.70
C TRP A 211 -3.50 -15.29 -6.29
N PHE A 212 -3.06 -16.56 -6.35
CA PHE A 212 -3.91 -17.75 -6.19
C PHE A 212 -4.73 -17.77 -4.89
N ASP A 213 -4.10 -17.51 -3.73
CA ASP A 213 -4.78 -17.53 -2.41
C ASP A 213 -5.28 -16.14 -2.01
N SER A 214 -5.82 -15.39 -2.97
CA SER A 214 -6.41 -14.09 -2.71
C SER A 214 -7.93 -14.10 -2.80
N ARG A 215 -8.54 -13.11 -2.12
CA ARG A 215 -9.97 -12.81 -2.23
C ARG A 215 -10.13 -11.38 -2.73
N LEU A 216 -11.07 -11.15 -3.61
CA LEU A 216 -11.37 -9.83 -4.15
C LEU A 216 -12.66 -9.29 -3.51
N LEU A 217 -12.52 -8.21 -2.72
CA LEU A 217 -13.62 -7.41 -2.21
C LEU A 217 -13.78 -6.18 -3.10
N ARG A 218 -14.81 -6.21 -3.95
CA ARG A 218 -15.15 -5.09 -4.82
C ARG A 218 -16.30 -4.30 -4.21
N LEU A 219 -16.11 -2.99 -4.12
CA LEU A 219 -17.11 -2.05 -3.61
C LEU A 219 -17.68 -1.24 -4.77
N LYS A 220 -19.00 -1.05 -4.82
CA LYS A 220 -19.63 -0.19 -5.84
C LYS A 220 -19.18 1.26 -5.72
N GLU A 221 -19.05 1.72 -4.47
CA GLU A 221 -18.67 3.10 -4.13
C GLU A 221 -17.63 3.10 -3.02
N GLY A 222 -16.81 4.14 -2.94
CA GLY A 222 -15.75 4.31 -1.95
C GLY A 222 -14.60 5.16 -2.48
N GLY A 223 -14.45 5.21 -3.79
CA GLY A 223 -13.35 5.92 -4.45
C GLY A 223 -11.99 5.45 -3.96
N HIS A 224 -10.96 6.22 -4.28
CA HIS A 224 -9.57 5.83 -4.01
C HIS A 224 -9.19 5.89 -2.52
N GLN A 225 -9.74 6.83 -1.75
CA GLN A 225 -9.32 7.05 -0.35
C GLN A 225 -10.38 6.66 0.68
N ARG A 226 -11.68 6.93 0.41
CA ARG A 226 -12.74 6.63 1.36
C ARG A 226 -12.89 5.13 1.62
N VAL A 227 -12.46 4.29 0.67
CA VAL A 227 -12.39 2.83 0.81
C VAL A 227 -11.65 2.38 2.07
N LEU A 228 -10.68 3.16 2.58
CA LEU A 228 -9.92 2.86 3.80
C LEU A 228 -10.75 2.90 5.08
N ALA A 229 -11.88 3.59 5.08
CA ALA A 229 -12.77 3.72 6.23
C ALA A 229 -14.08 2.91 6.05
N ASP A 230 -14.23 2.17 4.96
CA ASP A 230 -15.43 1.38 4.70
C ASP A 230 -15.53 0.21 5.69
N PRO A 231 -16.64 0.04 6.41
CA PRO A 231 -16.81 -1.03 7.40
C PRO A 231 -16.62 -2.43 6.82
N ARG A 232 -17.00 -2.66 5.54
CA ARG A 232 -16.84 -3.95 4.86
C ARG A 232 -15.36 -4.27 4.63
N VAL A 233 -14.53 -3.27 4.38
CA VAL A 233 -13.08 -3.43 4.24
C VAL A 233 -12.48 -3.79 5.60
N ILE A 234 -12.86 -3.08 6.66
CA ILE A 234 -12.39 -3.34 8.01
C ILE A 234 -12.78 -4.76 8.44
N GLU A 235 -14.02 -5.16 8.24
CA GLU A 235 -14.51 -6.53 8.53
C GLU A 235 -13.74 -7.58 7.73
N GLY A 236 -13.51 -7.34 6.43
CA GLY A 236 -12.74 -8.22 5.56
C GLY A 236 -11.30 -8.42 6.03
N VAL A 237 -10.63 -7.35 6.43
CA VAL A 237 -9.27 -7.39 7.00
C VAL A 237 -9.26 -8.19 8.30
N LEU A 238 -10.13 -7.86 9.25
CA LEU A 238 -10.19 -8.57 10.55
C LEU A 238 -10.51 -10.05 10.38
N THR A 239 -11.38 -10.40 9.44
CA THR A 239 -11.73 -11.79 9.13
C THR A 239 -10.53 -12.55 8.56
N LEU A 240 -9.78 -11.94 7.63
CA LEU A 240 -8.54 -12.53 7.09
C LEU A 240 -7.52 -12.77 8.21
N LEU A 241 -7.29 -11.78 9.07
CA LEU A 241 -6.30 -11.89 10.14
C LEU A 241 -6.70 -12.90 11.22
N ALA A 242 -7.99 -13.10 11.46
CA ALA A 242 -8.48 -14.13 12.37
C ALA A 242 -8.36 -15.56 11.80
N GLY A 243 -7.90 -15.74 10.57
CA GLY A 243 -7.83 -17.05 9.90
C GLY A 243 -9.22 -17.66 9.61
N ARG A 244 -10.30 -16.85 9.64
CA ARG A 244 -11.66 -17.30 9.38
C ARG A 244 -11.96 -17.30 7.88
N SER A 245 -12.63 -18.33 7.40
CA SER A 245 -13.09 -18.38 6.01
C SER A 245 -14.20 -17.35 5.78
N LEU A 246 -14.02 -16.44 4.82
CA LEU A 246 -15.04 -15.47 4.39
C LEU A 246 -16.16 -16.11 3.52
N GLN A 247 -16.22 -17.45 3.44
CA GLN A 247 -17.14 -18.16 2.52
C GLN A 247 -18.62 -18.13 2.89
N ALA A 248 -19.07 -17.42 3.92
CA ALA A 248 -20.42 -17.61 4.48
C ALA A 248 -21.45 -16.49 4.21
N ARG A 249 -21.23 -15.48 3.39
CA ARG A 249 -22.25 -14.40 3.20
C ARG A 249 -22.41 -13.85 1.79
N GLN A 250 -22.39 -14.70 0.75
CA GLN A 250 -22.84 -14.29 -0.60
C GLN A 250 -24.19 -14.88 -1.02
N SER A 251 -25.00 -15.32 -0.06
CA SER A 251 -26.37 -15.80 -0.32
C SER A 251 -27.31 -15.26 0.77
N ALA A 252 -27.72 -14.02 0.63
CA ALA A 252 -28.93 -13.45 1.21
C ALA A 252 -29.30 -12.16 0.43
#